data_a61bca7ad4c8f570dd5dca979e898583
#
_entry.id   a61bca7ad4c8f570dd5dca979e898583
#
_cell.length_a   1.000
_cell.length_b   1.000
_cell.length_c   1.000
_cell.angle_alpha   90.00
_cell.angle_beta   90.00
_cell.angle_gamma   90.00
#
_symmetry.space_group_name_H-M   'P 1'
#
loop_
_entity.id
_entity.type
_entity.pdbx_description
1 polymer ?
#
loop_
_entity_poly.entity_id
_entity_poly.type
_entity_poly.pdbx_seq_one_letter_code
_entity_poly.pdbx_strand_id
1 'polypeptide(L)'
;MSPGLRAAALWVAVLISMGARAQAPGEPSAVYPTCTRSCLIGVLHSYLDALGHKDRGLAPFARNARYVENNVEMPLGEGLWGSVGGVSATGLEVADPTSGNAAWYGTVQEHGNPAYLALRLKVAEGQITEVESVIQRAPTHPAPFGDPAKLTHDPAFQEVLPPEQRRERERLIAVANGYFSTVEQNDGQIFTAFDPDCQRNENGISTTSGGQGAAAIAQGCESQFKLGIYRINKRVRERRFPIVDEERGIVVATGFFDHANTFDSYKTTDGKVHATALKWPNSISLMEAFKIRNGMIYRVEVVFTYVPYFMHSPYALPPAAAMQALGPRPPVSGDHSACDRTCLFAAANNYMDALAAHEPSRVTWAPTVRYTENNVSMMIGDGVWGAATARDQSPLLVADTRSGNVGWSGTLAEHGQLSYYGMRLKVVNHQVAEVEVILDRKGDAGPWGDPAHFVHDPAFSTVLPPGQRSARPAMVALVDGYFSTVQKNDGVIHTRFDAQCAREENGQVTTNGGFGSDAQGCEAQFKLGTFRFVDRVRDRRITLVDEERGIVMAQASFDHGATFEDYKTTDGKSARNPIKSPTTISLMEMFKIRSGRLYRIEAIFTGVPYRMSSQWSQVQP
;
A
#
# COMPACT_ATOMS: atom_id res chain seq x y z
N MET A 1 -57.57 -63.19 31.41
CA MET A 1 -56.63 -63.63 32.42
C MET A 1 -55.39 -62.72 32.38
N SER A 2 -55.30 -61.95 33.46
CA SER A 2 -54.09 -61.38 34.05
C SER A 2 -53.24 -60.33 33.34
N PRO A 3 -52.64 -59.52 34.14
CA PRO A 3 -52.88 -58.07 34.09
C PRO A 3 -51.66 -57.25 33.66
N GLY A 4 -51.95 -56.03 33.33
CA GLY A 4 -50.92 -55.07 32.95
C GLY A 4 -50.10 -54.52 34.13
N LEU A 5 -48.89 -54.13 33.82
CA LEU A 5 -48.07 -53.29 34.68
C LEU A 5 -47.90 -51.93 34.03
N ARG A 6 -48.36 -50.88 34.73
CA ARG A 6 -48.11 -49.47 34.42
C ARG A 6 -46.73 -49.10 35.00
N ALA A 7 -45.82 -48.60 34.16
CA ALA A 7 -44.59 -47.97 34.61
C ALA A 7 -44.84 -46.46 34.81
N ALA A 8 -44.67 -46.02 36.05
CA ALA A 8 -44.69 -44.59 36.42
C ALA A 8 -43.33 -43.95 36.14
N ALA A 9 -43.31 -42.89 35.35
CA ALA A 9 -42.11 -42.08 35.13
C ALA A 9 -41.97 -41.10 36.31
N LEU A 10 -40.91 -41.25 37.07
CA LEU A 10 -40.49 -40.22 38.07
C LEU A 10 -39.73 -39.09 37.34
N TRP A 11 -40.25 -37.91 37.43
CA TRP A 11 -39.53 -36.70 37.09
C TRP A 11 -38.72 -36.26 38.33
N VAL A 12 -37.36 -36.31 38.18
CA VAL A 12 -36.45 -35.72 39.16
C VAL A 12 -36.21 -34.27 38.74
N ALA A 13 -36.77 -33.31 39.46
CA ALA A 13 -36.47 -31.90 39.31
C ALA A 13 -35.12 -31.63 39.99
N VAL A 14 -34.07 -31.33 39.19
CA VAL A 14 -32.79 -30.82 39.68
C VAL A 14 -32.93 -29.32 39.89
N LEU A 15 -33.07 -28.86 41.12
CA LEU A 15 -32.93 -27.48 41.52
C LEU A 15 -31.46 -27.08 41.46
N ILE A 16 -31.07 -26.34 40.39
CA ILE A 16 -29.76 -25.69 40.34
C ILE A 16 -29.89 -24.41 41.17
N SER A 17 -29.35 -24.40 42.37
CA SER A 17 -29.16 -23.20 43.17
C SER A 17 -28.06 -22.35 42.52
N MET A 18 -28.45 -21.23 41.86
CA MET A 18 -27.50 -20.18 41.49
C MET A 18 -27.02 -19.48 42.78
N GLY A 19 -25.92 -19.96 43.30
CA GLY A 19 -25.16 -19.24 44.30
C GLY A 19 -24.53 -17.99 43.66
N ALA A 20 -25.04 -16.80 43.97
CA ALA A 20 -24.36 -15.54 43.66
C ALA A 20 -23.02 -15.55 44.39
N ARG A 21 -21.94 -15.81 43.66
CA ARG A 21 -20.57 -15.53 44.17
C ARG A 21 -20.46 -14.02 44.29
N ALA A 22 -20.41 -13.52 45.53
CA ALA A 22 -19.93 -12.19 45.79
C ALA A 22 -18.54 -12.04 45.19
N GLN A 23 -18.38 -11.12 44.22
CA GLN A 23 -17.07 -10.70 43.74
C GLN A 23 -16.28 -10.17 44.94
N ALA A 24 -15.12 -10.74 45.19
CA ALA A 24 -14.15 -10.17 46.10
C ALA A 24 -13.87 -8.72 45.67
N PRO A 25 -13.69 -7.78 46.62
CA PRO A 25 -13.29 -6.41 46.27
C PRO A 25 -12.04 -6.52 45.41
N GLY A 26 -12.10 -5.97 44.17
CA GLY A 26 -10.98 -5.97 43.24
C GLY A 26 -9.75 -5.43 43.95
N GLU A 27 -8.63 -6.13 43.78
CA GLU A 27 -7.33 -5.57 44.11
C GLU A 27 -7.24 -4.18 43.50
N PRO A 28 -6.74 -3.16 44.23
CA PRO A 28 -6.55 -1.84 43.65
C PRO A 28 -5.69 -2.03 42.40
N SER A 29 -6.26 -1.66 41.25
CA SER A 29 -5.54 -1.61 39.99
C SER A 29 -4.24 -0.86 40.28
N ALA A 30 -3.10 -1.53 40.11
CA ALA A 30 -1.80 -0.90 40.29
C ALA A 30 -1.78 0.33 39.38
N VAL A 31 -1.82 1.53 39.96
CA VAL A 31 -1.65 2.78 39.23
C VAL A 31 -0.17 2.81 38.85
N TYR A 32 0.13 2.24 37.70
CA TYR A 32 1.47 2.40 37.13
C TYR A 32 1.72 3.90 36.93
N PRO A 33 2.90 4.42 37.30
CA PRO A 33 3.19 5.84 37.13
C PRO A 33 3.02 6.18 35.67
N THR A 34 2.08 7.07 35.36
CA THR A 34 1.86 7.59 34.02
C THR A 34 3.18 8.21 33.53
N CYS A 35 3.63 7.79 32.33
CA CYS A 35 4.85 8.33 31.74
C CYS A 35 4.66 9.83 31.50
N THR A 36 5.37 10.67 32.24
CA THR A 36 5.31 12.12 32.12
C THR A 36 5.83 12.58 30.74
N ARG A 37 5.66 13.86 30.41
CA ARG A 37 6.22 14.44 29.18
C ARG A 37 7.72 14.12 29.04
N SER A 38 8.52 14.35 30.07
CA SER A 38 9.96 14.07 30.04
C SER A 38 10.27 12.58 29.86
N CYS A 39 9.46 11.72 30.47
CA CYS A 39 9.56 10.27 30.28
C CYS A 39 9.26 9.89 28.81
N LEU A 40 8.16 10.38 28.21
CA LEU A 40 7.80 10.11 26.82
C LEU A 40 8.89 10.60 25.84
N ILE A 41 9.42 11.80 26.05
CA ILE A 41 10.52 12.35 25.23
C ILE A 41 11.80 11.51 25.42
N GLY A 42 12.11 11.07 26.63
CA GLY A 42 13.24 10.17 26.87
C GLY A 42 13.12 8.84 26.14
N VAL A 43 11.93 8.24 26.12
CA VAL A 43 11.65 7.01 25.36
C VAL A 43 11.75 7.27 23.85
N LEU A 44 11.26 8.42 23.38
CA LEU A 44 11.38 8.84 21.98
C LEU A 44 12.85 8.97 21.56
N HIS A 45 13.68 9.62 22.35
CA HIS A 45 15.12 9.73 22.08
C HIS A 45 15.81 8.37 22.08
N SER A 46 15.47 7.48 23.01
CA SER A 46 15.99 6.11 23.02
C SER A 46 15.61 5.34 21.75
N TYR A 47 14.39 5.53 21.22
CA TYR A 47 13.98 4.94 19.94
C TYR A 47 14.78 5.48 18.76
N LEU A 48 14.97 6.82 18.67
CA LEU A 48 15.72 7.46 17.58
C LEU A 48 17.20 7.03 17.59
N ASP A 49 17.78 6.92 18.79
CA ASP A 49 19.14 6.41 18.99
C ASP A 49 19.25 4.94 18.56
N ALA A 50 18.32 4.10 19.02
CA ALA A 50 18.22 2.70 18.63
C ALA A 50 18.09 2.52 17.12
N LEU A 51 17.26 3.34 16.47
CA LEU A 51 17.08 3.35 15.02
C LEU A 51 18.37 3.73 14.29
N GLY A 52 19.02 4.83 14.74
CA GLY A 52 20.27 5.31 14.13
C GLY A 52 21.43 4.31 14.23
N HIS A 53 21.49 3.53 15.30
CA HIS A 53 22.47 2.45 15.52
C HIS A 53 22.02 1.08 14.98
N LYS A 54 20.78 0.94 14.51
CA LYS A 54 20.16 -0.35 14.12
C LYS A 54 20.18 -1.36 15.27
N ASP A 55 20.15 -0.90 16.51
CA ASP A 55 20.20 -1.73 17.72
C ASP A 55 18.90 -1.57 18.53
N ARG A 56 18.01 -2.54 18.41
CA ARG A 56 16.74 -2.57 19.16
C ARG A 56 16.93 -2.66 20.68
N GLY A 57 18.09 -3.11 21.15
CA GLY A 57 18.39 -3.21 22.57
C GLY A 57 18.53 -1.86 23.28
N LEU A 58 18.71 -0.76 22.52
CA LEU A 58 18.84 0.59 23.06
C LEU A 58 17.51 1.26 23.40
N ALA A 59 16.37 0.66 23.02
CA ALA A 59 15.04 1.21 23.31
C ALA A 59 14.15 0.22 24.06
N PRO A 60 13.26 0.70 24.95
CA PRO A 60 12.44 -0.16 25.82
C PRO A 60 11.21 -0.72 25.08
N PHE A 61 11.38 -1.64 24.14
CA PHE A 61 10.27 -2.25 23.43
C PHE A 61 9.54 -3.27 24.30
N ALA A 62 8.21 -3.24 24.25
CA ALA A 62 7.39 -4.34 24.73
C ALA A 62 7.60 -5.58 23.83
N ARG A 63 7.45 -6.79 24.42
CA ARG A 63 7.67 -8.05 23.69
C ARG A 63 6.82 -8.18 22.41
N ASN A 64 5.63 -7.63 22.44
CA ASN A 64 4.63 -7.66 21.35
C ASN A 64 4.43 -6.27 20.73
N ALA A 65 5.46 -5.43 20.72
CA ALA A 65 5.39 -4.11 20.10
C ALA A 65 5.02 -4.24 18.63
N ARG A 66 4.01 -3.46 18.20
CA ARG A 66 3.60 -3.39 16.79
C ARG A 66 4.42 -2.33 16.08
N TYR A 67 4.94 -2.67 14.91
CA TYR A 67 5.68 -1.75 14.05
C TYR A 67 4.99 -1.61 12.70
N VAL A 68 4.63 -0.39 12.36
CA VAL A 68 3.94 -0.02 11.11
C VAL A 68 4.73 1.06 10.39
N GLU A 69 5.10 0.81 9.14
CA GLU A 69 5.74 1.76 8.23
C GLU A 69 4.88 1.94 6.98
N ASN A 70 4.54 3.20 6.64
CA ASN A 70 3.69 3.53 5.49
C ASN A 70 2.47 2.61 5.37
N ASN A 71 1.76 2.41 6.50
CA ASN A 71 0.55 1.59 6.65
C ASN A 71 0.73 0.08 6.45
N VAL A 72 1.95 -0.42 6.48
CA VAL A 72 2.23 -1.86 6.47
C VAL A 72 2.78 -2.28 7.83
N GLU A 73 2.10 -3.23 8.48
CA GLU A 73 2.61 -3.85 9.71
C GLU A 73 3.68 -4.89 9.35
N MET A 74 4.83 -4.81 10.02
CA MET A 74 5.97 -5.68 9.76
C MET A 74 6.77 -5.96 11.03
N PRO A 75 7.65 -6.97 11.03
CA PRO A 75 8.54 -7.22 12.16
C PRO A 75 9.44 -6.02 12.44
N LEU A 76 9.58 -5.68 13.72
CA LEU A 76 10.54 -4.66 14.16
C LEU A 76 11.97 -5.06 13.75
N GLY A 77 12.68 -4.15 13.13
CA GLY A 77 14.02 -4.38 12.58
C GLY A 77 14.04 -4.53 11.06
N GLU A 78 12.87 -4.52 10.41
CA GLU A 78 12.74 -4.48 8.96
C GLU A 78 12.34 -3.06 8.47
N GLY A 79 12.18 -2.88 7.16
CA GLY A 79 11.88 -1.57 6.58
C GLY A 79 13.00 -0.57 6.83
N LEU A 80 12.66 0.63 7.29
CA LEU A 80 13.63 1.68 7.61
C LEU A 80 14.78 1.19 8.51
N TRP A 81 14.52 0.30 9.45
CA TRP A 81 15.56 -0.25 10.34
C TRP A 81 16.69 -0.96 9.57
N GLY A 82 16.36 -1.57 8.43
CA GLY A 82 17.35 -2.25 7.58
C GLY A 82 18.23 -1.30 6.77
N SER A 83 17.66 -0.18 6.31
CA SER A 83 18.26 0.73 5.32
C SER A 83 18.80 2.03 5.93
N VAL A 84 18.35 2.44 7.12
CA VAL A 84 18.74 3.70 7.75
C VAL A 84 20.27 3.79 7.93
N GLY A 85 20.84 4.94 7.59
CA GLY A 85 22.24 5.29 7.79
C GLY A 85 22.45 6.48 8.74
N GLY A 86 21.36 7.14 9.14
CA GLY A 86 21.40 8.25 10.07
C GLY A 86 20.04 8.86 10.34
N VAL A 87 19.89 9.49 11.50
CA VAL A 87 18.70 10.22 11.95
C VAL A 87 19.11 11.65 12.27
N SER A 88 18.30 12.65 11.89
CA SER A 88 18.62 14.05 12.23
C SER A 88 18.67 14.26 13.74
N ALA A 89 19.63 15.07 14.19
CA ALA A 89 19.83 15.36 15.61
C ALA A 89 18.72 16.24 16.21
N THR A 90 17.95 16.91 15.36
CA THR A 90 16.86 17.82 15.76
C THR A 90 15.58 17.46 15.03
N GLY A 91 14.44 17.68 15.69
CA GLY A 91 13.12 17.47 15.14
C GLY A 91 12.04 18.15 15.96
N LEU A 92 10.83 18.20 15.43
CA LEU A 92 9.66 18.62 16.19
C LEU A 92 9.20 17.46 17.08
N GLU A 93 9.21 17.67 18.39
CA GLU A 93 8.80 16.69 19.40
C GLU A 93 7.46 17.09 20.02
N VAL A 94 6.53 16.15 20.10
CA VAL A 94 5.23 16.33 20.75
C VAL A 94 5.00 15.16 21.70
N ALA A 95 4.48 15.44 22.91
CA ALA A 95 4.18 14.41 23.88
C ALA A 95 2.84 14.66 24.56
N ASP A 96 2.06 13.60 24.69
CA ASP A 96 0.76 13.58 25.34
C ASP A 96 0.75 12.55 26.49
N PRO A 97 1.03 12.99 27.72
CA PRO A 97 1.01 12.08 28.88
C PRO A 97 -0.34 11.44 29.14
N THR A 98 -1.44 12.09 28.77
CA THR A 98 -2.80 11.56 28.96
C THR A 98 -3.03 10.33 28.12
N SER A 99 -2.60 10.33 26.88
CA SER A 99 -2.72 9.17 25.96
C SER A 99 -1.50 8.26 25.99
N GLY A 100 -0.38 8.66 26.61
CA GLY A 100 0.88 7.92 26.57
C GLY A 100 1.49 7.85 25.17
N ASN A 101 1.28 8.87 24.33
CA ASN A 101 1.85 8.93 22.99
C ASN A 101 2.90 10.05 22.90
N ALA A 102 3.91 9.80 22.06
CA ALA A 102 4.86 10.82 21.62
C ALA A 102 4.98 10.80 20.10
N ALA A 103 5.29 11.94 19.48
CA ALA A 103 5.58 12.05 18.06
C ALA A 103 6.89 12.82 17.83
N TRP A 104 7.49 12.53 16.67
CA TRP A 104 8.67 13.19 16.18
C TRP A 104 8.56 13.44 14.68
N TYR A 105 8.97 14.62 14.23
CA TYR A 105 9.08 14.98 12.82
C TYR A 105 10.50 15.41 12.54
N GLY A 106 11.13 14.86 11.52
CA GLY A 106 12.49 15.18 11.15
C GLY A 106 12.91 14.47 9.87
N THR A 107 14.20 14.20 9.75
CA THR A 107 14.74 13.55 8.56
C THR A 107 15.62 12.35 8.91
N VAL A 108 15.67 11.40 7.99
CA VAL A 108 16.52 10.21 8.04
C VAL A 108 17.33 10.11 6.76
N GLN A 109 18.42 9.36 6.80
CA GLN A 109 19.24 9.03 5.64
C GLN A 109 19.14 7.53 5.36
N GLU A 110 18.89 7.15 4.10
CA GLU A 110 18.92 5.77 3.64
C GLU A 110 19.93 5.67 2.48
N HIS A 111 21.05 5.00 2.69
CA HIS A 111 22.13 4.90 1.70
C HIS A 111 22.50 6.27 1.06
N GLY A 112 22.59 7.30 1.88
CA GLY A 112 22.93 8.66 1.43
C GLY A 112 21.75 9.44 0.83
N ASN A 113 20.56 8.85 0.70
CA ASN A 113 19.36 9.53 0.24
C ASN A 113 18.54 10.02 1.43
N PRO A 114 18.27 11.32 1.55
CA PRO A 114 17.47 11.86 2.65
C PRO A 114 15.99 11.64 2.44
N ALA A 115 15.26 11.42 3.55
CA ALA A 115 13.81 11.30 3.57
C ALA A 115 13.22 12.05 4.76
N TYR A 116 11.96 12.50 4.63
CA TYR A 116 11.17 13.02 5.75
C TYR A 116 10.58 11.85 6.53
N LEU A 117 10.60 11.96 7.86
CA LEU A 117 9.98 10.98 8.75
C LEU A 117 9.08 11.69 9.76
N ALA A 118 7.82 11.27 9.82
CA ALA A 118 6.95 11.48 10.96
C ALA A 118 6.75 10.16 11.69
N LEU A 119 6.95 10.18 13.00
CA LEU A 119 6.95 9.01 13.87
C LEU A 119 5.99 9.22 15.04
N ARG A 120 5.17 8.22 15.37
CA ARG A 120 4.39 8.13 16.59
C ARG A 120 4.80 6.89 17.39
N LEU A 121 5.03 7.07 18.67
CA LEU A 121 5.20 6.00 19.64
C LEU A 121 4.02 5.97 20.60
N LYS A 122 3.52 4.79 20.91
CA LYS A 122 2.64 4.51 22.05
C LYS A 122 3.48 3.87 23.14
N VAL A 123 3.46 4.47 24.31
CA VAL A 123 4.18 3.99 25.50
C VAL A 123 3.17 3.58 26.55
N ALA A 124 3.30 2.37 27.05
CA ALA A 124 2.55 1.83 28.16
C ALA A 124 3.53 1.17 29.13
N GLU A 125 3.39 1.41 30.42
CA GLU A 125 4.26 0.85 31.47
C GLU A 125 5.77 1.10 31.20
N GLY A 126 6.09 2.26 30.64
CA GLY A 126 7.46 2.63 30.28
C GLY A 126 8.03 1.90 29.05
N GLN A 127 7.23 1.09 28.36
CA GLN A 127 7.64 0.35 27.18
C GLN A 127 6.93 0.83 25.92
N ILE A 128 7.62 0.80 24.79
CA ILE A 128 7.05 1.07 23.47
C ILE A 128 6.18 -0.11 23.04
N THR A 129 4.87 0.11 22.90
CA THR A 129 3.90 -0.90 22.48
C THR A 129 3.48 -0.75 21.03
N GLU A 130 3.57 0.48 20.47
CA GLU A 130 3.29 0.74 19.07
C GLU A 130 4.29 1.74 18.50
N VAL A 131 4.66 1.50 17.26
CA VAL A 131 5.42 2.41 16.41
C VAL A 131 4.66 2.59 15.12
N GLU A 132 4.36 3.83 14.76
CA GLU A 132 3.72 4.19 13.48
C GLU A 132 4.56 5.26 12.81
N SER A 133 4.95 5.01 11.56
CA SER A 133 5.78 5.94 10.80
C SER A 133 5.21 6.22 9.42
N VAL A 134 5.29 7.48 9.01
CA VAL A 134 5.08 7.95 7.63
C VAL A 134 6.43 8.46 7.14
N ILE A 135 6.94 7.82 6.09
CA ILE A 135 8.24 8.14 5.50
C ILE A 135 8.01 8.62 4.08
N GLN A 136 8.38 9.87 3.81
CA GLN A 136 8.38 10.42 2.46
C GLN A 136 9.82 10.46 1.93
N ARG A 137 10.09 9.58 1.01
CA ARG A 137 11.31 9.54 0.21
C ARG A 137 11.18 10.49 -0.99
N ALA A 138 12.28 10.81 -1.67
CA ALA A 138 12.20 11.65 -2.87
C ALA A 138 11.14 11.09 -3.83
N PRO A 139 10.07 11.85 -4.14
CA PRO A 139 8.95 11.33 -4.89
C PRO A 139 9.30 11.14 -6.37
N THR A 140 8.77 10.08 -6.96
CA THR A 140 8.82 9.83 -8.40
C THR A 140 7.67 10.52 -9.14
N HIS A 141 6.62 10.89 -8.41
CA HIS A 141 5.46 11.63 -8.91
C HIS A 141 5.43 13.06 -8.34
N PRO A 142 4.78 14.01 -9.03
CA PRO A 142 4.69 15.38 -8.53
C PRO A 142 4.07 15.44 -7.13
N ALA A 143 4.86 15.87 -6.15
CA ALA A 143 4.45 16.09 -4.77
C ALA A 143 5.29 17.22 -4.15
N PRO A 144 4.80 17.93 -3.14
CA PRO A 144 5.64 18.77 -2.31
C PRO A 144 6.80 17.97 -1.71
N PHE A 145 8.02 18.41 -1.98
CA PHE A 145 9.23 17.82 -1.42
C PHE A 145 10.35 18.86 -1.42
N GLY A 146 10.66 19.36 -0.23
CA GLY A 146 11.71 20.34 -0.02
C GLY A 146 13.10 19.71 0.01
N ASP A 147 14.07 20.47 0.49
CA ASP A 147 15.42 19.97 0.77
C ASP A 147 15.47 19.43 2.21
N PRO A 148 15.50 18.11 2.45
CA PRO A 148 15.50 17.57 3.80
C PRO A 148 16.71 18.03 4.65
N ALA A 149 17.83 18.39 4.02
CA ALA A 149 18.99 18.93 4.72
C ALA A 149 18.76 20.33 5.28
N LYS A 150 17.73 21.02 4.81
CA LYS A 150 17.34 22.38 5.25
C LYS A 150 16.05 22.39 6.07
N LEU A 151 15.54 21.22 6.49
CA LEU A 151 14.34 21.18 7.30
C LEU A 151 14.50 22.01 8.57
N THR A 152 13.57 22.92 8.75
CA THR A 152 13.40 23.70 9.99
C THR A 152 11.94 23.66 10.39
N HIS A 153 11.70 23.57 11.69
CA HIS A 153 10.36 23.61 12.26
C HIS A 153 10.01 25.03 12.71
N ASP A 154 8.73 25.39 12.55
CA ASP A 154 8.27 26.69 13.06
C ASP A 154 8.44 26.74 14.59
N PRO A 155 9.14 27.75 15.14
CA PRO A 155 9.41 27.85 16.59
C PRO A 155 8.11 27.91 17.43
N ALA A 156 7.00 28.31 16.85
CA ALA A 156 5.70 28.31 17.53
C ALA A 156 5.31 26.95 18.10
N PHE A 157 5.75 25.85 17.50
CA PHE A 157 5.48 24.51 18.04
C PHE A 157 6.15 24.24 19.39
N GLN A 158 7.22 24.97 19.71
CA GLN A 158 7.91 24.85 20.99
C GLN A 158 7.28 25.71 22.11
N GLU A 159 6.44 26.68 21.75
CA GLU A 159 5.85 27.63 22.70
C GLU A 159 4.80 26.95 23.59
N VAL A 160 4.93 27.07 24.89
CA VAL A 160 3.90 26.79 25.87
C VAL A 160 2.92 27.96 25.86
N LEU A 161 1.65 27.67 25.54
CA LEU A 161 0.63 28.71 25.46
C LEU A 161 0.28 29.28 26.85
N PRO A 162 0.07 30.58 26.98
CA PRO A 162 -0.53 31.13 28.18
C PRO A 162 -1.95 30.56 28.37
N PRO A 163 -2.43 30.42 29.64
CA PRO A 163 -3.68 29.72 29.95
C PRO A 163 -4.91 30.19 29.15
N GLU A 164 -5.02 31.48 28.89
CA GLU A 164 -6.15 32.08 28.15
C GLU A 164 -6.17 31.70 26.67
N GLN A 165 -5.05 31.29 26.11
CA GLN A 165 -4.94 30.84 24.72
C GLN A 165 -5.15 29.33 24.56
N ARG A 166 -5.10 28.56 25.67
CA ARG A 166 -5.27 27.11 25.66
C ARG A 166 -6.74 26.73 25.40
N ARG A 167 -6.95 25.55 24.92
CA ARG A 167 -8.26 24.92 24.79
C ARG A 167 -8.18 23.49 25.29
N GLU A 168 -9.29 22.99 25.79
CA GLU A 168 -9.44 21.60 26.22
C GLU A 168 -9.29 20.63 25.04
N ARG A 169 -8.92 19.39 25.34
CA ARG A 169 -8.64 18.30 24.40
C ARG A 169 -9.70 18.15 23.32
N GLU A 170 -10.97 18.05 23.69
CA GLU A 170 -12.10 17.85 22.78
C GLU A 170 -12.24 19.03 21.81
N ARG A 171 -12.00 20.24 22.28
CA ARG A 171 -12.04 21.43 21.42
C ARG A 171 -10.86 21.46 20.44
N LEU A 172 -9.67 21.08 20.87
CA LEU A 172 -8.49 20.98 20.00
C LEU A 172 -8.72 19.93 18.91
N ILE A 173 -9.24 18.75 19.27
CA ILE A 173 -9.61 17.69 18.31
C ILE A 173 -10.68 18.19 17.34
N ALA A 174 -11.72 18.89 17.82
CA ALA A 174 -12.78 19.42 16.96
C ALA A 174 -12.24 20.41 15.92
N VAL A 175 -11.29 21.27 16.30
CA VAL A 175 -10.64 22.23 15.39
C VAL A 175 -9.82 21.48 14.31
N ALA A 176 -9.01 20.50 14.69
CA ALA A 176 -8.23 19.70 13.74
C ALA A 176 -9.13 18.84 12.84
N ASN A 177 -10.20 18.23 13.38
CA ASN A 177 -11.17 17.48 12.58
C ASN A 177 -11.96 18.38 11.62
N GLY A 178 -12.27 19.61 12.02
CA GLY A 178 -12.89 20.60 11.17
C GLY A 178 -12.00 20.99 9.97
N TYR A 179 -10.69 21.00 10.15
CA TYR A 179 -9.74 21.15 9.03
C TYR A 179 -9.90 20.02 8.01
N PHE A 180 -9.90 18.76 8.44
CA PHE A 180 -10.12 17.62 7.55
C PHE A 180 -11.47 17.68 6.84
N SER A 181 -12.52 18.14 7.51
CA SER A 181 -13.83 18.34 6.87
C SER A 181 -13.78 19.46 5.83
N THR A 182 -13.01 20.52 6.07
CA THR A 182 -12.77 21.59 5.12
C THR A 182 -12.00 21.09 3.88
N VAL A 183 -10.97 20.26 4.08
CA VAL A 183 -10.23 19.61 2.99
C VAL A 183 -11.12 18.69 2.16
N GLU A 184 -11.98 17.90 2.80
CA GLU A 184 -12.86 16.94 2.12
C GLU A 184 -13.94 17.63 1.28
N GLN A 185 -14.63 18.61 1.83
CA GLN A 185 -15.67 19.34 1.10
C GLN A 185 -15.08 20.25 0.02
N ASN A 186 -14.06 21.01 0.36
CA ASN A 186 -13.30 21.93 -0.49
C ASN A 186 -14.13 22.68 -1.54
N ASP A 187 -15.30 23.16 -1.14
CA ASP A 187 -16.28 23.88 -1.95
C ASP A 187 -16.38 25.38 -1.60
N GLY A 188 -15.46 25.85 -0.75
CA GLY A 188 -15.42 27.19 -0.19
C GLY A 188 -15.99 27.29 1.22
N GLN A 189 -16.64 26.24 1.75
CA GLN A 189 -17.10 26.18 3.13
C GLN A 189 -15.95 25.88 4.08
N ILE A 190 -15.95 26.53 5.22
CA ILE A 190 -14.91 26.38 6.26
C ILE A 190 -15.55 25.78 7.51
N PHE A 191 -15.02 24.63 7.97
CA PHE A 191 -15.52 23.90 9.13
C PHE A 191 -14.62 24.03 10.37
N THR A 192 -13.61 24.90 10.30
CA THR A 192 -12.70 25.21 11.40
C THR A 192 -12.42 26.72 11.44
N ALA A 193 -11.58 27.16 12.37
CA ALA A 193 -11.11 28.54 12.40
C ALA A 193 -9.61 28.59 12.11
N PHE A 194 -9.21 29.50 11.25
CA PHE A 194 -7.81 29.78 10.95
C PHE A 194 -7.39 31.12 11.57
N ASP A 195 -6.20 31.13 12.14
CA ASP A 195 -5.51 32.37 12.50
C ASP A 195 -5.19 33.14 11.19
N PRO A 196 -5.32 34.47 11.16
CA PRO A 196 -4.97 35.25 9.95
C PRO A 196 -3.56 34.99 9.41
N ASP A 197 -2.63 34.66 10.32
CA ASP A 197 -1.22 34.36 9.99
C ASP A 197 -0.96 32.87 9.77
N CYS A 198 -2.01 32.06 9.54
CA CYS A 198 -1.88 30.62 9.37
C CYS A 198 -0.97 30.25 8.20
N GLN A 199 0.00 29.35 8.49
CA GLN A 199 0.93 28.78 7.49
C GLN A 199 0.93 27.25 7.56
N ARG A 200 1.13 26.62 6.39
CA ARG A 200 1.32 25.18 6.25
C ARG A 200 2.66 24.85 5.62
N ASN A 201 3.32 23.85 6.19
CA ASN A 201 4.51 23.21 5.66
C ASN A 201 4.22 21.74 5.35
N GLU A 202 4.42 21.34 4.11
CA GLU A 202 4.15 20.00 3.61
C GLU A 202 5.43 19.39 3.05
N ASN A 203 5.96 18.32 3.68
CA ASN A 203 7.25 17.72 3.32
C ASN A 203 8.35 18.79 3.10
N GLY A 204 8.49 19.71 4.04
CA GLY A 204 9.53 20.76 4.02
C GLY A 204 9.28 21.95 3.09
N ILE A 205 8.08 22.03 2.44
CA ILE A 205 7.72 23.16 1.57
C ILE A 205 6.56 23.93 2.18
N SER A 206 6.66 25.28 2.21
CA SER A 206 5.48 26.11 2.48
C SER A 206 4.52 26.06 1.30
N THR A 207 3.29 25.59 1.56
CA THR A 207 2.23 25.51 0.55
C THR A 207 1.20 26.65 0.65
N THR A 208 1.40 27.58 1.59
CA THR A 208 0.53 28.75 1.81
C THR A 208 1.21 30.06 1.45
N SER A 209 2.52 30.05 1.18
CA SER A 209 3.31 31.23 0.79
C SER A 209 4.39 30.83 -0.22
N GLY A 210 5.06 31.81 -0.82
CA GLY A 210 6.19 31.56 -1.75
C GLY A 210 5.84 31.48 -3.23
N GLY A 211 4.56 31.56 -3.63
CA GLY A 211 4.13 31.74 -5.02
C GLY A 211 4.29 30.51 -5.94
N GLN A 212 4.43 29.29 -5.39
CA GLN A 212 4.47 28.04 -6.13
C GLN A 212 3.30 27.13 -5.74
N GLY A 213 2.90 26.21 -6.64
CA GLY A 213 1.82 25.26 -6.40
C GLY A 213 0.52 25.94 -5.98
N ALA A 214 -0.08 25.50 -4.89
CA ALA A 214 -1.30 26.08 -4.32
C ALA A 214 -1.12 27.57 -3.95
N ALA A 215 0.05 27.97 -3.45
CA ALA A 215 0.36 29.35 -3.09
C ALA A 215 0.46 30.31 -4.30
N ALA A 216 0.61 29.79 -5.51
CA ALA A 216 0.50 30.58 -6.76
C ALA A 216 -0.95 30.96 -7.06
N ILE A 217 -1.94 30.19 -6.58
CA ILE A 217 -3.37 30.45 -6.79
C ILE A 217 -3.89 31.37 -5.69
N ALA A 218 -3.60 31.05 -4.43
CA ALA A 218 -3.95 31.87 -3.27
C ALA A 218 -2.95 31.65 -2.14
N GLN A 219 -2.69 32.70 -1.35
CA GLN A 219 -1.81 32.65 -0.18
C GLN A 219 -2.65 32.59 1.11
N GLY A 220 -2.09 31.91 2.13
CA GLY A 220 -2.73 31.71 3.42
C GLY A 220 -3.71 30.53 3.46
N CYS A 221 -3.90 29.96 4.62
CA CYS A 221 -4.70 28.73 4.79
C CYS A 221 -6.16 28.94 4.37
N GLU A 222 -6.83 29.92 4.97
CA GLU A 222 -8.28 30.11 4.81
C GLU A 222 -8.65 30.48 3.37
N SER A 223 -7.87 31.36 2.73
CA SER A 223 -8.14 31.81 1.36
C SER A 223 -8.04 30.68 0.35
N GLN A 224 -7.10 29.76 0.52
CA GLN A 224 -6.98 28.57 -0.34
C GLN A 224 -8.24 27.69 -0.25
N PHE A 225 -8.74 27.43 0.95
CA PHE A 225 -9.96 26.63 1.15
C PHE A 225 -11.21 27.35 0.67
N LYS A 226 -11.32 28.66 0.90
CA LYS A 226 -12.43 29.49 0.36
C LYS A 226 -12.49 29.45 -1.16
N LEU A 227 -11.33 29.35 -1.83
CA LEU A 227 -11.28 29.15 -3.28
C LEU A 227 -11.58 27.73 -3.73
N GLY A 228 -11.54 26.75 -2.85
CA GLY A 228 -11.77 25.34 -3.19
C GLY A 228 -10.68 24.76 -4.07
N ILE A 229 -9.40 25.12 -3.84
CA ILE A 229 -8.29 24.66 -4.70
C ILE A 229 -7.91 23.19 -4.50
N TYR A 230 -8.39 22.56 -3.45
CA TYR A 230 -8.15 21.14 -3.12
C TYR A 230 -9.35 20.23 -3.47
N ARG A 231 -10.17 20.60 -4.46
CA ARG A 231 -11.28 19.77 -4.99
C ARG A 231 -10.86 18.44 -5.58
N ILE A 232 -9.57 18.23 -5.71
CA ILE A 232 -8.95 16.95 -6.08
C ILE A 232 -9.18 15.84 -5.03
N ASN A 233 -9.45 16.21 -3.77
CA ASN A 233 -9.75 15.26 -2.72
C ASN A 233 -11.19 14.73 -2.86
N LYS A 234 -11.35 13.42 -3.03
CA LYS A 234 -12.65 12.75 -3.07
C LYS A 234 -13.16 12.43 -1.67
N ARG A 235 -12.25 12.03 -0.78
CA ARG A 235 -12.54 11.61 0.60
C ARG A 235 -11.39 11.96 1.52
N VAL A 236 -11.70 12.23 2.79
CA VAL A 236 -10.74 12.26 3.89
C VAL A 236 -11.21 11.25 4.94
N ARG A 237 -10.52 10.12 5.04
CA ARG A 237 -10.96 8.96 5.83
C ARG A 237 -9.96 8.54 6.89
N GLU A 238 -10.41 7.66 7.80
CA GLU A 238 -9.59 7.07 8.87
C GLU A 238 -8.89 8.15 9.72
N ARG A 239 -9.62 9.23 10.00
CA ARG A 239 -9.13 10.35 10.80
C ARG A 239 -8.93 9.90 12.25
N ARG A 240 -7.70 9.98 12.73
CA ARG A 240 -7.34 9.69 14.14
C ARG A 240 -6.55 10.85 14.70
N PHE A 241 -6.71 11.11 16.00
CA PHE A 241 -6.07 12.19 16.74
C PHE A 241 -5.34 11.61 17.96
N PRO A 242 -4.26 10.84 17.75
CA PRO A 242 -3.60 10.07 18.81
C PRO A 242 -2.87 10.91 19.85
N ILE A 243 -2.52 12.16 19.55
CA ILE A 243 -1.77 13.03 20.44
C ILE A 243 -2.45 14.39 20.54
N VAL A 244 -2.65 14.86 21.78
CA VAL A 244 -3.12 16.20 22.08
C VAL A 244 -2.29 16.79 23.21
N ASP A 245 -1.47 17.76 22.89
CA ASP A 245 -0.70 18.54 23.86
C ASP A 245 -1.44 19.83 24.18
N GLU A 246 -2.23 19.80 25.24
CA GLU A 246 -3.06 20.95 25.65
C GLU A 246 -2.25 22.16 26.11
N GLU A 247 -1.06 21.94 26.69
CA GLU A 247 -0.20 23.03 27.15
C GLU A 247 0.38 23.83 25.97
N ARG A 248 0.77 23.14 24.91
CA ARG A 248 1.31 23.76 23.70
C ARG A 248 0.25 24.00 22.64
N GLY A 249 -0.98 23.51 22.83
CA GLY A 249 -2.05 23.58 21.84
C GLY A 249 -1.70 22.83 20.56
N ILE A 250 -1.13 21.62 20.68
CA ILE A 250 -0.74 20.81 19.52
C ILE A 250 -1.62 19.58 19.42
N VAL A 251 -2.14 19.32 18.21
CA VAL A 251 -2.78 18.06 17.86
C VAL A 251 -1.97 17.37 16.77
N VAL A 252 -1.63 16.10 16.98
CA VAL A 252 -1.10 15.24 15.91
C VAL A 252 -2.24 14.38 15.41
N ALA A 253 -2.49 14.43 14.11
CA ALA A 253 -3.52 13.69 13.44
C ALA A 253 -2.94 12.78 12.35
N THR A 254 -3.62 11.66 12.08
CA THR A 254 -3.35 10.78 10.93
C THR A 254 -4.60 10.57 10.13
N GLY A 255 -4.46 10.28 8.83
CA GLY A 255 -5.57 10.03 7.95
C GLY A 255 -5.13 9.75 6.52
N PHE A 256 -6.12 9.60 5.65
CA PHE A 256 -5.91 9.44 4.22
C PHE A 256 -6.71 10.46 3.44
N PHE A 257 -6.09 11.04 2.41
CA PHE A 257 -6.75 11.84 1.39
C PHE A 257 -6.78 11.03 0.10
N ASP A 258 -7.99 10.65 -0.34
CA ASP A 258 -8.16 9.88 -1.57
C ASP A 258 -8.35 10.82 -2.76
N HIS A 259 -7.49 10.66 -3.76
CA HIS A 259 -7.57 11.35 -5.04
C HIS A 259 -8.05 10.37 -6.10
N ALA A 260 -9.32 10.42 -6.46
CA ALA A 260 -9.89 9.51 -7.45
C ALA A 260 -9.51 9.85 -8.89
N ASN A 261 -9.06 11.08 -9.14
CA ASN A 261 -8.70 11.60 -10.45
C ASN A 261 -9.74 11.34 -11.55
N THR A 262 -10.99 11.70 -11.27
CA THR A 262 -12.12 11.52 -12.21
C THR A 262 -12.35 12.72 -13.12
N PHE A 263 -11.43 13.70 -13.16
CA PHE A 263 -11.56 14.93 -13.98
C PHE A 263 -10.17 15.47 -14.36
N ASP A 264 -10.08 16.12 -15.53
CA ASP A 264 -8.85 16.76 -16.00
C ASP A 264 -8.67 18.19 -15.47
N SER A 265 -9.76 18.84 -15.11
CA SER A 265 -9.78 20.19 -14.58
C SER A 265 -10.93 20.40 -13.61
N TYR A 266 -10.77 21.37 -12.74
CA TYR A 266 -11.79 21.76 -11.78
C TYR A 266 -11.96 23.29 -11.77
N LYS A 267 -13.13 23.75 -11.31
CA LYS A 267 -13.46 25.16 -11.20
C LYS A 267 -13.42 25.62 -9.76
N THR A 268 -12.65 26.67 -9.48
CA THR A 268 -12.62 27.32 -8.17
C THR A 268 -13.86 28.20 -7.94
N THR A 269 -14.10 28.61 -6.69
CA THR A 269 -15.30 29.40 -6.30
C THR A 269 -15.36 30.76 -6.98
N ASP A 270 -14.22 31.34 -7.39
CA ASP A 270 -14.13 32.58 -8.19
C ASP A 270 -14.40 32.36 -9.68
N GLY A 271 -14.70 31.13 -10.08
CA GLY A 271 -15.07 30.80 -11.46
C GLY A 271 -13.91 30.44 -12.39
N LYS A 272 -12.67 30.51 -11.93
CA LYS A 272 -11.50 30.12 -12.74
C LYS A 272 -11.38 28.61 -12.87
N VAL A 273 -10.85 28.16 -14.00
CA VAL A 273 -10.61 26.74 -14.29
C VAL A 273 -9.12 26.44 -14.10
N HIS A 274 -8.83 25.38 -13.37
CA HIS A 274 -7.49 24.89 -13.10
C HIS A 274 -7.37 23.44 -13.55
N ALA A 275 -6.26 23.11 -14.23
CA ALA A 275 -5.95 21.71 -14.55
C ALA A 275 -5.54 20.97 -13.29
N THR A 276 -5.92 19.70 -13.17
CA THR A 276 -5.39 18.82 -12.13
C THR A 276 -3.99 18.34 -12.48
N ALA A 277 -3.10 18.34 -11.49
CA ALA A 277 -1.78 17.74 -11.61
C ALA A 277 -1.82 16.21 -11.45
N LEU A 278 -2.85 15.69 -10.78
CA LEU A 278 -3.05 14.27 -10.54
C LEU A 278 -3.72 13.62 -11.75
N LYS A 279 -3.11 12.58 -12.31
CA LYS A 279 -3.57 11.94 -13.55
C LYS A 279 -4.09 10.51 -13.35
N TRP A 280 -4.00 9.99 -12.13
CA TRP A 280 -4.44 8.65 -11.76
C TRP A 280 -4.85 8.57 -10.29
N PRO A 281 -5.71 7.60 -9.94
CA PRO A 281 -6.10 7.39 -8.56
C PRO A 281 -4.92 7.06 -7.65
N ASN A 282 -4.83 7.78 -6.53
CA ASN A 282 -3.86 7.53 -5.46
C ASN A 282 -4.45 7.97 -4.12
N SER A 283 -3.82 7.56 -3.03
CA SER A 283 -4.11 8.09 -1.70
C SER A 283 -2.86 8.71 -1.10
N ILE A 284 -3.03 9.80 -0.38
CA ILE A 284 -2.02 10.33 0.54
C ILE A 284 -2.27 9.72 1.90
N SER A 285 -1.25 9.08 2.49
CA SER A 285 -1.18 8.75 3.91
C SER A 285 -0.36 9.81 4.62
N LEU A 286 -0.88 10.36 5.70
CA LEU A 286 -0.28 11.50 6.37
C LEU A 286 -0.20 11.36 7.90
N MET A 287 0.80 12.07 8.47
CA MET A 287 0.86 12.42 9.89
C MET A 287 1.08 13.92 9.98
N GLU A 288 0.11 14.65 10.56
CA GLU A 288 0.00 16.10 10.50
C GLU A 288 -0.10 16.71 11.90
N ALA A 289 0.77 17.66 12.20
CA ALA A 289 0.80 18.40 13.44
C ALA A 289 0.15 19.77 13.27
N PHE A 290 -0.86 20.06 14.09
CA PHE A 290 -1.57 21.32 14.14
C PHE A 290 -1.16 22.10 15.38
N LYS A 291 -0.63 23.32 15.24
CA LYS A 291 -0.52 24.30 16.31
C LYS A 291 -1.79 25.13 16.35
N ILE A 292 -2.51 25.06 17.47
CA ILE A 292 -3.79 25.74 17.69
C ILE A 292 -3.63 26.71 18.85
N ARG A 293 -3.92 27.98 18.62
CA ARG A 293 -3.96 29.02 19.65
C ARG A 293 -5.29 29.76 19.61
N ASN A 294 -5.85 30.12 20.75
CA ASN A 294 -7.17 30.76 20.82
C ASN A 294 -8.31 29.97 20.15
N GLY A 295 -8.13 28.65 19.92
CA GLY A 295 -9.05 27.80 19.19
C GLY A 295 -9.02 27.98 17.66
N MET A 296 -7.95 28.58 17.12
CA MET A 296 -7.71 28.76 15.68
C MET A 296 -6.42 28.05 15.27
N ILE A 297 -6.40 27.47 14.08
CA ILE A 297 -5.20 26.83 13.48
C ILE A 297 -4.21 27.93 13.12
N TYR A 298 -3.01 27.86 13.69
CA TYR A 298 -1.95 28.84 13.49
C TYR A 298 -0.81 28.31 12.61
N ARG A 299 -0.39 27.04 12.85
CA ARG A 299 0.64 26.36 12.06
C ARG A 299 0.20 24.93 11.75
N VAL A 300 0.61 24.46 10.62
CA VAL A 300 0.44 23.06 10.22
C VAL A 300 1.75 22.55 9.65
N GLU A 301 2.24 21.43 10.17
CA GLU A 301 3.37 20.69 9.60
C GLU A 301 2.95 19.26 9.33
N VAL A 302 3.20 18.77 8.13
CA VAL A 302 2.82 17.43 7.72
C VAL A 302 3.95 16.71 6.99
N VAL A 303 4.12 15.43 7.32
CA VAL A 303 4.80 14.46 6.48
C VAL A 303 3.75 13.55 5.90
N PHE A 304 3.73 13.46 4.57
CA PHE A 304 2.83 12.57 3.85
C PHE A 304 3.55 11.84 2.73
N THR A 305 3.03 10.68 2.36
CA THR A 305 3.51 9.89 1.22
C THR A 305 2.35 9.38 0.39
N TYR A 306 2.60 9.16 -0.91
CA TYR A 306 1.65 8.47 -1.75
C TYR A 306 1.66 6.97 -1.45
N VAL A 307 0.48 6.41 -1.41
CA VAL A 307 0.24 4.96 -1.24
C VAL A 307 -0.78 4.50 -2.29
N PRO A 308 -0.88 3.19 -2.57
CA PRO A 308 -1.92 2.66 -3.43
C PRO A 308 -3.30 3.19 -3.05
N TYR A 309 -4.10 3.53 -4.07
CA TYR A 309 -5.42 4.13 -3.85
C TYR A 309 -6.27 3.28 -2.92
N PHE A 310 -6.95 3.94 -1.98
CA PHE A 310 -7.82 3.33 -0.98
C PHE A 310 -7.12 2.39 0.04
N MET A 311 -5.80 2.44 0.17
CA MET A 311 -5.07 1.70 1.21
C MET A 311 -5.54 2.08 2.62
N HIS A 312 -5.52 1.13 3.56
CA HIS A 312 -5.99 1.30 4.94
C HIS A 312 -4.84 1.26 5.95
N SER A 313 -5.02 1.96 7.08
CA SER A 313 -4.09 1.87 8.21
C SER A 313 -4.43 0.68 9.11
N PRO A 314 -3.43 -0.13 9.52
CA PRO A 314 -3.64 -1.19 10.51
C PRO A 314 -4.14 -0.69 11.87
N TYR A 315 -4.02 0.60 12.15
CA TYR A 315 -4.50 1.22 13.40
C TYR A 315 -5.91 1.79 13.30
N ALA A 316 -6.48 1.94 12.10
CA ALA A 316 -7.80 2.52 11.91
C ALA A 316 -8.91 1.48 11.98
N LEU A 317 -8.62 0.23 11.62
CA LEU A 317 -9.59 -0.85 11.59
C LEU A 317 -9.38 -1.79 12.79
N PRO A 318 -10.47 -2.22 13.49
CA PRO A 318 -10.37 -3.35 14.40
C PRO A 318 -9.87 -4.58 13.63
N PRO A 319 -9.02 -5.44 14.22
CA PRO A 319 -8.48 -6.62 13.54
C PRO A 319 -9.56 -7.50 12.87
N ALA A 320 -10.73 -7.64 13.49
CA ALA A 320 -11.87 -8.38 12.95
C ALA A 320 -12.52 -7.67 11.75
N ALA A 321 -12.55 -6.34 11.71
CA ALA A 321 -13.12 -5.57 10.59
C ALA A 321 -12.19 -5.56 9.38
N ALA A 322 -10.88 -5.58 9.58
CA ALA A 322 -9.92 -5.74 8.49
C ALA A 322 -10.10 -7.09 7.78
N MET A 323 -10.39 -8.16 8.53
CA MET A 323 -10.73 -9.47 7.93
C MET A 323 -12.11 -9.50 7.25
N GLN A 324 -13.10 -8.76 7.76
CA GLN A 324 -14.44 -8.65 7.14
C GLN A 324 -14.43 -7.79 5.87
N ALA A 325 -13.57 -6.76 5.79
CA ALA A 325 -13.41 -5.94 4.58
C ALA A 325 -12.89 -6.76 3.38
N LEU A 326 -12.32 -7.95 3.63
CA LEU A 326 -11.92 -8.88 2.57
C LEU A 326 -13.12 -9.66 1.98
N GLY A 327 -14.30 -9.59 2.59
CA GLY A 327 -15.50 -10.36 2.23
C GLY A 327 -15.29 -11.88 2.35
N PRO A 328 -16.37 -12.66 2.44
CA PRO A 328 -16.25 -14.09 2.34
C PRO A 328 -15.66 -14.45 0.97
N ARG A 329 -14.68 -15.34 0.90
CA ARG A 329 -14.29 -15.94 -0.38
C ARG A 329 -15.54 -16.49 -1.05
N PRO A 330 -15.84 -16.12 -2.31
CA PRO A 330 -16.91 -16.79 -3.03
C PRO A 330 -16.65 -18.29 -2.97
N PRO A 331 -17.64 -19.11 -2.68
CA PRO A 331 -17.44 -20.55 -2.70
C PRO A 331 -16.89 -20.94 -4.06
N VAL A 332 -15.80 -21.70 -4.07
CA VAL A 332 -15.14 -22.21 -5.30
C VAL A 332 -16.05 -23.19 -6.06
N SER A 333 -17.19 -23.56 -5.46
CA SER A 333 -18.18 -24.49 -5.97
C SER A 333 -19.15 -23.82 -6.95
N GLY A 334 -18.69 -23.64 -8.17
CA GLY A 334 -19.54 -23.32 -9.32
C GLY A 334 -19.10 -24.15 -10.51
N ASP A 335 -19.99 -24.38 -11.46
CA ASP A 335 -19.64 -25.05 -12.70
C ASP A 335 -18.75 -24.14 -13.55
N HIS A 336 -17.43 -24.37 -13.49
CA HIS A 336 -16.46 -23.65 -14.31
C HIS A 336 -16.44 -24.14 -15.75
N SER A 337 -17.01 -25.33 -16.02
CA SER A 337 -17.06 -25.95 -17.36
C SER A 337 -18.05 -25.29 -18.30
N ALA A 338 -18.94 -24.44 -17.75
CA ALA A 338 -19.94 -23.73 -18.54
C ALA A 338 -19.36 -22.60 -19.41
N CYS A 339 -18.14 -22.12 -19.13
CA CYS A 339 -17.51 -21.02 -19.85
C CYS A 339 -16.23 -21.50 -20.53
N ASP A 340 -16.33 -21.74 -21.85
CA ASP A 340 -15.20 -22.12 -22.69
C ASP A 340 -14.22 -20.93 -22.90
N ARG A 341 -13.18 -21.15 -23.70
CA ARG A 341 -12.16 -20.12 -24.02
C ARG A 341 -12.79 -18.85 -24.63
N THR A 342 -13.74 -19.03 -25.55
CA THR A 342 -14.41 -17.90 -26.21
C THR A 342 -15.24 -17.10 -25.23
N CYS A 343 -15.99 -17.78 -24.38
CA CYS A 343 -16.74 -17.17 -23.28
C CYS A 343 -15.85 -16.40 -22.30
N LEU A 344 -14.71 -16.98 -21.88
CA LEU A 344 -13.76 -16.33 -20.98
C LEU A 344 -13.14 -15.07 -21.61
N PHE A 345 -12.75 -15.13 -22.87
CA PHE A 345 -12.23 -13.97 -23.60
C PHE A 345 -13.27 -12.88 -23.79
N ALA A 346 -14.53 -13.26 -24.07
CA ALA A 346 -15.64 -12.31 -24.15
C ALA A 346 -15.89 -11.61 -22.80
N ALA A 347 -15.82 -12.35 -21.68
CA ALA A 347 -15.98 -11.77 -20.35
C ALA A 347 -14.86 -10.75 -20.03
N ALA A 348 -13.61 -11.06 -20.37
CA ALA A 348 -12.47 -10.15 -20.16
C ALA A 348 -12.58 -8.89 -21.02
N ASN A 349 -12.91 -9.02 -22.30
CA ASN A 349 -13.08 -7.89 -23.19
C ASN A 349 -14.27 -7.01 -22.77
N ASN A 350 -15.41 -7.63 -22.42
CA ASN A 350 -16.59 -6.91 -21.92
C ASN A 350 -16.28 -6.12 -20.64
N TYR A 351 -15.49 -6.70 -19.71
CA TYR A 351 -15.02 -5.99 -18.54
C TYR A 351 -14.19 -4.76 -18.93
N MET A 352 -13.23 -4.90 -19.84
CA MET A 352 -12.35 -3.80 -20.27
C MET A 352 -13.10 -2.73 -21.05
N ASP A 353 -14.10 -3.11 -21.87
CA ASP A 353 -14.97 -2.16 -22.57
C ASP A 353 -15.88 -1.39 -21.59
N ALA A 354 -16.41 -2.08 -20.58
CA ALA A 354 -17.19 -1.47 -19.52
C ALA A 354 -16.35 -0.51 -18.67
N LEU A 355 -15.11 -0.90 -18.36
CA LEU A 355 -14.14 -0.09 -17.63
C LEU A 355 -13.85 1.22 -18.36
N ALA A 356 -13.50 1.15 -19.64
CA ALA A 356 -13.22 2.33 -20.47
C ALA A 356 -14.44 3.24 -20.68
N ALA A 357 -15.63 2.68 -20.57
CA ALA A 357 -16.89 3.42 -20.64
C ALA A 357 -17.38 3.95 -19.27
N HIS A 358 -16.71 3.63 -18.16
CA HIS A 358 -17.17 3.92 -16.80
C HIS A 358 -18.56 3.32 -16.47
N GLU A 359 -18.90 2.19 -17.05
CA GLU A 359 -20.24 1.56 -16.92
C GLU A 359 -20.14 0.16 -16.30
N PRO A 360 -19.96 0.04 -14.95
CA PRO A 360 -19.89 -1.26 -14.29
C PRO A 360 -21.13 -2.14 -14.53
N SER A 361 -22.29 -1.55 -14.81
CA SER A 361 -23.55 -2.25 -15.09
C SER A 361 -23.52 -3.11 -16.36
N ARG A 362 -22.57 -2.89 -17.26
CA ARG A 362 -22.37 -3.73 -18.46
C ARG A 362 -21.77 -5.11 -18.14
N VAL A 363 -21.14 -5.25 -16.98
CA VAL A 363 -20.52 -6.52 -16.57
C VAL A 363 -21.53 -7.38 -15.82
N THR A 364 -21.60 -8.66 -16.17
CA THR A 364 -22.42 -9.62 -15.42
C THR A 364 -21.66 -10.07 -14.17
N TRP A 365 -21.99 -9.47 -13.05
CA TRP A 365 -21.34 -9.73 -11.76
C TRP A 365 -21.97 -10.90 -11.02
N ALA A 366 -21.15 -11.67 -10.31
CA ALA A 366 -21.62 -12.61 -9.30
C ALA A 366 -22.23 -11.85 -8.11
N PRO A 367 -23.09 -12.47 -7.29
CA PRO A 367 -23.70 -11.83 -6.12
C PRO A 367 -22.68 -11.26 -5.13
N THR A 368 -21.50 -11.87 -5.05
CA THR A 368 -20.35 -11.39 -4.28
C THR A 368 -19.15 -11.32 -5.19
N VAL A 369 -18.51 -10.16 -5.25
CA VAL A 369 -17.33 -9.93 -6.09
C VAL A 369 -16.19 -9.48 -5.20
N ARG A 370 -15.01 -10.05 -5.43
CA ARG A 370 -13.76 -9.56 -4.85
C ARG A 370 -12.99 -8.80 -5.92
N TYR A 371 -12.74 -7.53 -5.67
CA TYR A 371 -12.00 -6.64 -6.56
C TYR A 371 -10.79 -6.04 -5.86
N THR A 372 -9.61 -6.11 -6.50
CA THR A 372 -8.37 -5.50 -6.01
C THR A 372 -7.62 -4.78 -7.13
N GLU A 373 -7.01 -3.63 -6.79
CA GLU A 373 -5.99 -2.94 -7.59
C GLU A 373 -4.73 -2.77 -6.74
N ASN A 374 -3.57 -3.16 -7.30
CA ASN A 374 -2.27 -3.02 -6.64
C ASN A 374 -2.31 -3.45 -5.16
N ASN A 375 -2.84 -4.66 -4.93
CA ASN A 375 -3.02 -5.30 -3.62
C ASN A 375 -4.06 -4.65 -2.68
N VAL A 376 -4.78 -3.63 -3.08
CA VAL A 376 -5.82 -3.00 -2.27
C VAL A 376 -7.20 -3.48 -2.70
N SER A 377 -8.01 -3.95 -1.73
CA SER A 377 -9.44 -4.24 -1.97
C SER A 377 -10.23 -2.95 -2.09
N MET A 378 -11.10 -2.86 -3.08
CA MET A 378 -11.95 -1.69 -3.28
C MET A 378 -13.31 -2.04 -3.88
N MET A 379 -14.19 -1.07 -3.97
CA MET A 379 -15.51 -1.23 -4.57
C MET A 379 -15.44 -1.18 -6.10
N ILE A 380 -16.30 -1.93 -6.76
CA ILE A 380 -16.50 -1.82 -8.20
C ILE A 380 -16.96 -0.40 -8.54
N GLY A 381 -16.37 0.17 -9.59
CA GLY A 381 -16.65 1.56 -10.00
C GLY A 381 -15.74 2.60 -9.34
N ASP A 382 -14.85 2.18 -8.43
CA ASP A 382 -13.84 3.06 -7.83
C ASP A 382 -12.42 2.75 -8.40
N GLY A 383 -11.42 3.51 -8.03
CA GLY A 383 -10.06 3.34 -8.52
C GLY A 383 -9.95 3.61 -10.02
N VAL A 384 -9.32 2.71 -10.75
CA VAL A 384 -9.10 2.84 -12.21
C VAL A 384 -10.41 2.98 -13.00
N TRP A 385 -11.55 2.53 -12.48
CA TRP A 385 -12.86 2.77 -13.09
C TRP A 385 -13.20 4.26 -13.23
N GLY A 386 -12.68 5.11 -12.35
CA GLY A 386 -12.89 6.56 -12.42
C GLY A 386 -11.94 7.30 -13.36
N ALA A 387 -10.84 6.68 -13.79
CA ALA A 387 -9.77 7.33 -14.53
C ALA A 387 -9.53 6.76 -15.95
N ALA A 388 -9.90 5.50 -16.19
CA ALA A 388 -9.69 4.83 -17.47
C ALA A 388 -10.44 5.53 -18.61
N THR A 389 -9.78 5.73 -19.74
CA THR A 389 -10.38 6.40 -20.93
C THR A 389 -10.31 5.55 -22.20
N ALA A 390 -9.39 4.60 -22.27
CA ALA A 390 -9.28 3.64 -23.36
C ALA A 390 -8.49 2.42 -22.92
N ARG A 391 -8.76 1.27 -23.56
CA ARG A 391 -8.00 0.03 -23.39
C ARG A 391 -7.20 -0.33 -24.62
N ASP A 392 -6.21 -1.20 -24.45
CA ASP A 392 -5.48 -1.81 -25.56
C ASP A 392 -6.43 -2.58 -26.49
N GLN A 393 -6.21 -2.46 -27.79
CA GLN A 393 -6.97 -3.15 -28.84
C GLN A 393 -6.35 -4.50 -29.24
N SER A 394 -5.12 -4.77 -28.82
CA SER A 394 -4.36 -5.98 -29.14
C SER A 394 -3.77 -6.66 -27.89
N PRO A 395 -4.58 -6.86 -26.83
CA PRO A 395 -4.07 -7.42 -25.57
C PRO A 395 -3.68 -8.89 -25.73
N LEU A 396 -2.81 -9.35 -24.83
CA LEU A 396 -2.60 -10.78 -24.64
C LEU A 396 -3.73 -11.34 -23.77
N LEU A 397 -4.54 -12.22 -24.33
CA LEU A 397 -5.60 -12.96 -23.64
C LEU A 397 -5.19 -14.40 -23.40
N VAL A 398 -5.33 -14.89 -22.18
CA VAL A 398 -5.01 -16.27 -21.77
C VAL A 398 -6.19 -16.84 -20.99
N ALA A 399 -6.57 -18.10 -21.25
CA ALA A 399 -7.73 -18.72 -20.60
C ALA A 399 -7.40 -20.09 -20.02
N ASP A 400 -7.85 -20.32 -18.81
CA ASP A 400 -7.86 -21.63 -18.14
C ASP A 400 -9.31 -22.08 -17.92
N THR A 401 -9.81 -22.86 -18.84
CA THR A 401 -11.21 -23.34 -18.81
C THR A 401 -11.49 -24.29 -17.63
N ARG A 402 -10.45 -24.94 -17.07
CA ARG A 402 -10.63 -25.83 -15.91
C ARG A 402 -10.88 -25.04 -14.63
N SER A 403 -10.23 -23.88 -14.50
CA SER A 403 -10.37 -23.04 -13.31
C SER A 403 -11.34 -21.89 -13.50
N GLY A 404 -11.81 -21.62 -14.73
CA GLY A 404 -12.63 -20.45 -15.05
C GLY A 404 -11.88 -19.13 -14.92
N ASN A 405 -10.54 -19.14 -14.97
CA ASN A 405 -9.74 -17.93 -14.94
C ASN A 405 -9.40 -17.46 -16.35
N VAL A 406 -9.42 -16.14 -16.54
CA VAL A 406 -8.92 -15.48 -17.75
C VAL A 406 -7.96 -14.37 -17.36
N GLY A 407 -6.82 -14.31 -18.06
CA GLY A 407 -5.83 -13.25 -17.98
C GLY A 407 -5.97 -12.28 -19.16
N TRP A 408 -5.79 -11.01 -18.88
CA TRP A 408 -5.68 -9.93 -19.86
C TRP A 408 -4.44 -9.10 -19.53
N SER A 409 -3.58 -8.85 -20.51
CA SER A 409 -2.38 -8.04 -20.36
C SER A 409 -2.28 -7.08 -21.54
N GLY A 410 -1.89 -5.83 -21.29
CA GLY A 410 -1.76 -4.79 -22.31
C GLY A 410 -1.59 -3.42 -21.70
N THR A 411 -2.05 -2.40 -22.38
CA THR A 411 -2.01 -1.02 -21.92
C THR A 411 -3.39 -0.46 -21.63
N LEU A 412 -3.45 0.53 -20.75
CA LEU A 412 -4.65 1.26 -20.38
C LEU A 412 -4.36 2.76 -20.42
N ALA A 413 -5.24 3.56 -20.99
CA ALA A 413 -5.14 5.02 -20.94
C ALA A 413 -5.94 5.56 -19.76
N GLU A 414 -5.31 6.44 -18.97
CA GLU A 414 -5.92 7.22 -17.90
C GLU A 414 -5.66 8.71 -18.20
N HIS A 415 -6.70 9.49 -18.55
CA HIS A 415 -6.57 10.92 -18.91
C HIS A 415 -5.42 11.19 -19.91
N GLY A 416 -5.31 10.36 -20.94
CA GLY A 416 -4.28 10.48 -21.99
C GLY A 416 -2.88 10.00 -21.59
N GLN A 417 -2.70 9.46 -20.39
CA GLN A 417 -1.47 8.79 -19.97
C GLN A 417 -1.64 7.28 -20.13
N LEU A 418 -0.67 6.62 -20.76
CA LEU A 418 -0.67 5.16 -20.87
C LEU A 418 0.01 4.51 -19.66
N SER A 419 -0.58 3.42 -19.20
CA SER A 419 -0.11 2.57 -18.12
C SER A 419 -0.04 1.12 -18.58
N TYR A 420 0.86 0.30 -18.01
CA TYR A 420 0.82 -1.15 -18.18
C TYR A 420 -0.25 -1.74 -17.28
N TYR A 421 -1.06 -2.65 -17.80
CA TYR A 421 -2.22 -3.19 -17.11
C TYR A 421 -2.30 -4.71 -17.25
N GLY A 422 -2.19 -5.40 -16.13
CA GLY A 422 -2.39 -6.84 -16.02
C GLY A 422 -3.63 -7.15 -15.18
N MET A 423 -4.48 -8.02 -15.69
CA MET A 423 -5.73 -8.39 -15.02
C MET A 423 -5.97 -9.90 -15.03
N ARG A 424 -6.46 -10.43 -13.91
CA ARG A 424 -7.06 -11.75 -13.81
C ARG A 424 -8.53 -11.60 -13.43
N LEU A 425 -9.40 -12.23 -14.22
CA LEU A 425 -10.79 -12.46 -13.84
C LEU A 425 -11.02 -13.92 -13.49
N LYS A 426 -11.88 -14.16 -12.51
CA LYS A 426 -12.50 -15.46 -12.22
C LYS A 426 -13.95 -15.39 -12.65
N VAL A 427 -14.33 -16.30 -13.55
CA VAL A 427 -15.71 -16.45 -14.03
C VAL A 427 -16.32 -17.72 -13.45
N VAL A 428 -17.49 -17.60 -12.86
CA VAL A 428 -18.27 -18.70 -12.27
C VAL A 428 -19.71 -18.55 -12.77
N ASN A 429 -20.28 -19.59 -13.35
CA ASN A 429 -21.63 -19.54 -13.90
C ASN A 429 -21.86 -18.34 -14.84
N HIS A 430 -20.92 -18.07 -15.74
CA HIS A 430 -20.90 -16.90 -16.65
C HIS A 430 -20.90 -15.53 -15.97
N GLN A 431 -20.61 -15.46 -14.67
CA GLN A 431 -20.56 -14.24 -13.88
C GLN A 431 -19.14 -13.96 -13.39
N VAL A 432 -18.72 -12.70 -13.40
CA VAL A 432 -17.42 -12.28 -12.86
C VAL A 432 -17.50 -12.27 -11.34
N ALA A 433 -16.72 -13.16 -10.69
CA ALA A 433 -16.67 -13.31 -9.24
C ALA A 433 -15.41 -12.71 -8.61
N GLU A 434 -14.30 -12.67 -9.36
CA GLU A 434 -13.04 -12.08 -8.88
C GLU A 434 -12.41 -11.22 -9.97
N VAL A 435 -11.84 -10.10 -9.54
CA VAL A 435 -11.03 -9.20 -10.36
C VAL A 435 -9.76 -8.86 -9.58
N GLU A 436 -8.62 -9.16 -10.16
CA GLU A 436 -7.31 -8.82 -9.61
C GLU A 436 -6.52 -8.06 -10.66
N VAL A 437 -6.09 -6.85 -10.32
CA VAL A 437 -5.40 -5.93 -11.21
C VAL A 437 -4.04 -5.56 -10.64
N ILE A 438 -3.01 -5.64 -11.46
CA ILE A 438 -1.72 -4.99 -11.26
C ILE A 438 -1.57 -3.94 -12.37
N LEU A 439 -1.33 -2.73 -11.96
CA LEU A 439 -1.30 -1.55 -12.83
C LEU A 439 -0.06 -0.74 -12.49
N ASP A 440 0.80 -0.54 -13.51
CA ASP A 440 2.04 0.22 -13.37
C ASP A 440 1.98 1.50 -14.20
N ARG A 441 2.30 2.61 -13.58
CA ARG A 441 2.24 3.96 -14.14
C ARG A 441 3.64 4.55 -14.27
N LYS A 442 3.82 5.46 -15.18
CA LYS A 442 5.10 6.15 -15.36
C LYS A 442 5.54 6.83 -14.06
N GLY A 443 6.69 6.41 -13.54
CA GLY A 443 7.24 6.90 -12.27
C GLY A 443 7.08 5.91 -11.11
N ASP A 444 6.32 4.83 -11.27
CA ASP A 444 6.34 3.71 -10.34
C ASP A 444 7.68 2.98 -10.38
N ALA A 445 7.95 2.12 -9.40
CA ALA A 445 9.25 1.47 -9.28
C ALA A 445 9.47 0.41 -10.36
N GLY A 446 10.66 0.38 -10.93
CA GLY A 446 11.12 -0.67 -11.84
C GLY A 446 11.48 -0.17 -13.25
N PRO A 447 11.84 -1.10 -14.15
CA PRO A 447 12.02 -0.77 -15.56
C PRO A 447 10.71 -0.31 -16.18
N TRP A 448 10.82 0.64 -17.09
CA TRP A 448 9.70 1.22 -17.80
C TRP A 448 10.05 1.37 -19.27
N GLY A 449 9.39 0.59 -20.13
CA GLY A 449 9.44 0.73 -21.57
C GLY A 449 8.56 1.89 -22.07
N ASP A 450 8.28 1.89 -23.36
CA ASP A 450 7.32 2.82 -23.96
C ASP A 450 5.97 2.11 -24.17
N PRO A 451 4.94 2.40 -23.33
CA PRO A 451 3.65 1.73 -23.45
C PRO A 451 2.93 2.03 -24.78
N ALA A 452 3.30 3.10 -25.49
CA ALA A 452 2.73 3.40 -26.81
C ALA A 452 3.23 2.45 -27.90
N HIS A 453 4.36 1.79 -27.66
CA HIS A 453 4.98 0.83 -28.58
C HIS A 453 5.03 -0.59 -28.00
N PHE A 454 4.28 -0.83 -26.92
CA PHE A 454 4.24 -2.15 -26.29
C PHE A 454 3.58 -3.19 -27.21
N VAL A 455 4.27 -4.29 -27.46
CA VAL A 455 3.81 -5.40 -28.30
C VAL A 455 4.21 -6.71 -27.65
N HIS A 456 3.25 -7.58 -27.40
CA HIS A 456 3.52 -8.91 -26.86
C HIS A 456 4.34 -9.78 -27.80
N ASP A 457 5.25 -10.62 -27.25
CA ASP A 457 5.99 -11.60 -28.06
C ASP A 457 5.01 -12.53 -28.79
N PRO A 458 5.12 -12.67 -30.14
CA PRO A 458 4.20 -13.49 -30.92
C PRO A 458 4.10 -14.94 -30.45
N ALA A 459 5.10 -15.44 -29.75
CA ALA A 459 5.09 -16.79 -29.19
C ALA A 459 3.90 -17.03 -28.26
N PHE A 460 3.44 -16.01 -27.52
CA PHE A 460 2.27 -16.15 -26.63
C PHE A 460 0.97 -16.45 -27.37
N SER A 461 0.82 -16.01 -28.60
CA SER A 461 -0.36 -16.28 -29.42
C SER A 461 -0.35 -17.69 -30.06
N THR A 462 0.79 -18.38 -30.03
CA THR A 462 0.98 -19.66 -30.75
C THR A 462 0.41 -20.83 -29.95
N VAL A 463 -0.46 -21.63 -30.57
CA VAL A 463 -0.89 -22.94 -30.07
C VAL A 463 0.24 -23.93 -30.28
N LEU A 464 0.64 -24.63 -29.23
CA LEU A 464 1.75 -25.59 -29.30
C LEU A 464 1.31 -26.91 -29.95
N PRO A 465 2.16 -27.48 -30.82
CA PRO A 465 1.97 -28.87 -31.28
C PRO A 465 1.95 -29.83 -30.08
N PRO A 466 1.21 -30.94 -30.12
CA PRO A 466 1.08 -31.87 -29.00
C PRO A 466 2.42 -32.31 -28.38
N GLY A 467 3.44 -32.56 -29.20
CA GLY A 467 4.78 -32.96 -28.74
C GLY A 467 5.60 -31.87 -28.00
N GLN A 468 5.15 -30.62 -28.02
CA GLN A 468 5.78 -29.50 -27.31
C GLN A 468 4.99 -29.07 -26.06
N ARG A 469 3.80 -29.61 -25.86
CA ARG A 469 2.97 -29.31 -24.70
C ARG A 469 3.51 -30.00 -23.45
N SER A 470 3.28 -29.38 -22.32
CA SER A 470 3.62 -29.92 -21.01
C SER A 470 2.35 -30.08 -20.19
N ALA A 471 2.29 -31.13 -19.36
CA ALA A 471 1.19 -31.31 -18.44
C ALA A 471 1.16 -30.22 -17.37
N ARG A 472 -0.02 -29.82 -16.92
CA ARG A 472 -0.25 -28.78 -15.90
C ARG A 472 0.70 -28.87 -14.68
N PRO A 473 0.86 -30.03 -14.00
CA PRO A 473 1.74 -30.11 -12.84
C PRO A 473 3.19 -29.75 -13.18
N ALA A 474 3.68 -30.14 -14.35
CA ALA A 474 5.04 -29.82 -14.82
C ALA A 474 5.19 -28.32 -15.11
N MET A 475 4.17 -27.69 -15.70
CA MET A 475 4.17 -26.24 -15.95
C MET A 475 4.17 -25.45 -14.63
N VAL A 476 3.35 -25.86 -13.67
CA VAL A 476 3.31 -25.27 -12.32
C VAL A 476 4.67 -25.36 -11.63
N ALA A 477 5.29 -26.56 -11.66
CA ALA A 477 6.60 -26.77 -11.05
C ALA A 477 7.72 -25.93 -11.70
N LEU A 478 7.67 -25.69 -13.01
CA LEU A 478 8.64 -24.84 -13.70
C LEU A 478 8.54 -23.38 -13.22
N VAL A 479 7.33 -22.86 -13.07
CA VAL A 479 7.09 -21.48 -12.62
C VAL A 479 7.43 -21.31 -11.14
N ASP A 480 7.06 -22.24 -10.27
CA ASP A 480 7.47 -22.19 -8.86
C ASP A 480 9.00 -22.31 -8.71
N GLY A 481 9.63 -23.15 -9.53
CA GLY A 481 11.08 -23.23 -9.61
C GLY A 481 11.76 -21.93 -10.08
N TYR A 482 11.11 -21.18 -10.99
CA TYR A 482 11.56 -19.84 -11.38
C TYR A 482 11.55 -18.89 -10.18
N PHE A 483 10.46 -18.78 -9.45
CA PHE A 483 10.39 -17.94 -8.25
C PHE A 483 11.40 -18.36 -7.17
N SER A 484 11.68 -19.66 -7.06
CA SER A 484 12.73 -20.16 -6.15
C SER A 484 14.13 -19.76 -6.62
N THR A 485 14.37 -19.72 -7.94
CA THR A 485 15.61 -19.23 -8.54
C THR A 485 15.79 -17.73 -8.28
N VAL A 486 14.75 -16.92 -8.47
CA VAL A 486 14.75 -15.47 -8.16
C VAL A 486 15.05 -15.22 -6.69
N GLN A 487 14.36 -15.93 -5.78
CA GLN A 487 14.52 -15.73 -4.34
C GLN A 487 15.92 -16.04 -3.83
N LYS A 488 16.51 -17.16 -4.27
CA LYS A 488 17.84 -17.57 -3.79
C LYS A 488 18.93 -16.78 -4.45
N ASN A 489 18.85 -16.61 -5.75
CA ASN A 489 19.78 -15.88 -6.62
C ASN A 489 21.27 -16.11 -6.27
N ASP A 490 21.62 -17.36 -5.95
CA ASP A 490 22.93 -17.81 -5.54
C ASP A 490 23.72 -18.51 -6.67
N GLY A 491 23.16 -18.47 -7.89
CA GLY A 491 23.67 -19.14 -9.10
C GLY A 491 23.07 -20.54 -9.31
N VAL A 492 22.30 -21.07 -8.35
CA VAL A 492 21.61 -22.35 -8.50
C VAL A 492 20.28 -22.17 -9.20
N ILE A 493 20.07 -22.93 -10.26
CA ILE A 493 18.85 -22.88 -11.07
C ILE A 493 17.87 -23.95 -10.61
N HIS A 494 16.67 -23.54 -10.23
CA HIS A 494 15.59 -24.42 -9.72
C HIS A 494 14.49 -24.70 -10.76
N THR A 495 14.67 -24.24 -11.99
CA THR A 495 13.76 -24.44 -13.13
C THR A 495 14.53 -24.88 -14.36
N ARG A 496 13.90 -24.85 -15.53
CA ARG A 496 14.56 -25.13 -16.81
C ARG A 496 14.26 -24.01 -17.79
N PHE A 497 15.29 -23.34 -18.28
CA PHE A 497 15.17 -22.33 -19.32
C PHE A 497 15.44 -22.90 -20.71
N ASP A 498 14.72 -22.41 -21.71
CA ASP A 498 15.07 -22.57 -23.10
C ASP A 498 16.32 -21.73 -23.41
N ALA A 499 17.18 -22.19 -24.31
CA ALA A 499 18.38 -21.45 -24.69
C ALA A 499 18.09 -20.06 -25.30
N GLN A 500 16.87 -19.87 -25.82
CA GLN A 500 16.38 -18.61 -26.38
C GLN A 500 15.48 -17.85 -25.41
N CYS A 501 15.51 -18.17 -24.11
CA CYS A 501 14.67 -17.51 -23.12
C CYS A 501 14.94 -16.01 -23.07
N ALA A 502 13.86 -15.21 -23.16
CA ALA A 502 13.88 -13.76 -22.95
C ALA A 502 12.82 -13.34 -21.97
N ARG A 503 13.10 -12.27 -21.21
CA ARG A 503 12.20 -11.61 -20.29
C ARG A 503 11.94 -10.19 -20.73
N GLU A 504 10.69 -9.78 -20.59
CA GLU A 504 10.24 -8.41 -20.77
C GLU A 504 9.46 -7.99 -19.51
N GLU A 505 9.78 -6.84 -18.95
CA GLU A 505 9.24 -6.34 -17.70
C GLU A 505 8.77 -4.90 -17.95
N ASN A 506 7.46 -4.64 -17.80
CA ASN A 506 6.83 -3.35 -18.12
C ASN A 506 7.31 -2.81 -19.49
N GLY A 507 7.20 -3.63 -20.53
CA GLY A 507 7.57 -3.27 -21.91
C GLY A 507 9.06 -3.10 -22.17
N GLN A 508 9.93 -3.43 -21.21
CA GLN A 508 11.37 -3.37 -21.39
C GLN A 508 11.99 -4.77 -21.38
N VAL A 509 12.76 -5.09 -22.42
CA VAL A 509 13.55 -6.33 -22.45
C VAL A 509 14.65 -6.25 -21.39
N THR A 510 14.65 -7.21 -20.45
CA THR A 510 15.59 -7.27 -19.32
C THR A 510 16.63 -8.39 -19.46
N THR A 511 16.67 -9.06 -20.63
CA THR A 511 17.66 -10.06 -21.01
C THR A 511 18.38 -9.64 -22.31
N ASN A 512 19.45 -10.35 -22.65
CA ASN A 512 20.15 -10.20 -23.96
C ASN A 512 20.60 -8.75 -24.27
N GLY A 513 21.28 -8.11 -23.32
CA GLY A 513 21.74 -6.72 -23.43
C GLY A 513 20.71 -5.68 -22.96
N GLY A 514 19.56 -6.13 -22.42
CA GLY A 514 18.62 -5.29 -21.69
C GLY A 514 19.15 -4.88 -20.32
N PHE A 515 18.31 -4.21 -19.56
CA PHE A 515 18.62 -3.59 -18.29
C PHE A 515 19.44 -4.48 -17.33
N GLY A 516 20.62 -4.00 -16.90
CA GLY A 516 21.32 -4.42 -15.69
C GLY A 516 22.25 -5.63 -15.77
N SER A 517 22.46 -6.28 -16.92
CA SER A 517 23.39 -7.42 -17.01
C SER A 517 24.02 -7.59 -18.39
N ASP A 518 25.36 -7.86 -18.41
CA ASP A 518 26.07 -8.29 -19.61
C ASP A 518 25.80 -9.76 -19.97
N ALA A 519 25.12 -10.50 -19.08
CA ALA A 519 24.79 -11.90 -19.29
C ALA A 519 23.66 -12.06 -20.30
N GLN A 520 23.86 -12.94 -21.25
CA GLN A 520 22.90 -13.24 -22.30
C GLN A 520 21.92 -14.35 -21.86
N GLY A 521 20.62 -14.11 -22.02
CA GLY A 521 19.57 -15.06 -21.72
C GLY A 521 19.23 -15.21 -20.21
N CYS A 522 18.08 -15.79 -19.94
CA CYS A 522 17.53 -15.91 -18.57
C CYS A 522 18.45 -16.71 -17.65
N GLU A 523 18.89 -17.90 -18.09
CA GLU A 523 19.67 -18.80 -17.26
C GLU A 523 21.03 -18.19 -16.86
N ALA A 524 21.70 -17.49 -17.78
CA ALA A 524 23.00 -16.89 -17.53
C ALA A 524 22.91 -15.76 -16.49
N GLN A 525 21.87 -14.92 -16.55
CA GLN A 525 21.63 -13.86 -15.55
C GLN A 525 21.45 -14.43 -14.15
N PHE A 526 20.64 -15.48 -14.00
CA PHE A 526 20.41 -16.12 -12.69
C PHE A 526 21.65 -16.88 -12.20
N LYS A 527 22.44 -17.50 -13.10
CA LYS A 527 23.72 -18.10 -12.74
C LYS A 527 24.73 -17.10 -12.21
N LEU A 528 24.69 -15.85 -12.68
CA LEU A 528 25.51 -14.77 -12.14
C LEU A 528 25.02 -14.24 -10.78
N GLY A 529 23.80 -14.54 -10.39
CA GLY A 529 23.24 -14.01 -9.15
C GLY A 529 23.03 -12.49 -9.18
N THR A 530 22.58 -11.95 -10.31
CA THR A 530 22.42 -10.50 -10.52
C THR A 530 21.28 -9.89 -9.74
N PHE A 531 20.33 -10.70 -9.24
CA PHE A 531 19.15 -10.25 -8.50
C PHE A 531 19.23 -10.54 -6.99
N ARG A 532 20.43 -10.58 -6.40
CA ARG A 532 20.62 -10.82 -4.96
C ARG A 532 20.00 -9.78 -4.05
N PHE A 533 19.57 -8.66 -4.60
CA PHE A 533 18.81 -7.62 -3.88
C PHE A 533 17.32 -7.96 -3.68
N VAL A 534 16.84 -9.09 -4.19
CA VAL A 534 15.53 -9.65 -3.84
C VAL A 534 15.69 -10.47 -2.57
N ASP A 535 15.16 -9.97 -1.45
CA ASP A 535 15.29 -10.65 -0.16
C ASP A 535 14.35 -11.84 -0.03
N ARG A 536 13.13 -11.68 -0.54
CA ARG A 536 12.06 -12.68 -0.46
C ARG A 536 11.16 -12.65 -1.68
N VAL A 537 10.70 -13.83 -2.08
CA VAL A 537 9.59 -14.00 -3.03
C VAL A 537 8.46 -14.69 -2.28
N ARG A 538 7.41 -13.94 -1.97
CA ARG A 538 6.25 -14.41 -1.20
C ARG A 538 4.95 -14.28 -1.99
N ASP A 539 3.86 -14.72 -1.40
CA ASP A 539 2.51 -14.63 -2.00
C ASP A 539 2.44 -15.29 -3.39
N ARG A 540 3.24 -16.33 -3.61
CA ARG A 540 3.31 -17.04 -4.90
C ARG A 540 2.00 -17.73 -5.17
N ARG A 541 1.34 -17.36 -6.26
CA ARG A 541 0.08 -17.95 -6.70
C ARG A 541 0.13 -18.21 -8.19
N ILE A 542 -0.10 -19.44 -8.59
CA ILE A 542 -0.22 -19.84 -9.99
C ILE A 542 -1.70 -19.98 -10.27
N THR A 543 -2.28 -18.96 -10.88
CA THR A 543 -3.72 -18.78 -10.94
C THR A 543 -4.36 -19.26 -12.23
N LEU A 544 -3.55 -19.40 -13.30
CA LEU A 544 -4.05 -19.79 -14.60
C LEU A 544 -3.03 -20.65 -15.33
N VAL A 545 -3.46 -21.74 -15.95
CA VAL A 545 -2.62 -22.60 -16.80
C VAL A 545 -3.36 -22.94 -18.10
N ASP A 546 -2.85 -22.42 -19.22
CA ASP A 546 -3.30 -22.74 -20.57
C ASP A 546 -2.38 -23.82 -21.18
N GLU A 547 -2.77 -25.08 -21.01
CA GLU A 547 -1.97 -26.22 -21.47
C GLU A 547 -1.84 -26.28 -22.99
N GLU A 548 -2.83 -25.76 -23.72
CA GLU A 548 -2.84 -25.76 -25.19
C GLU A 548 -1.81 -24.81 -25.78
N ARG A 549 -1.74 -23.60 -25.23
CA ARG A 549 -0.74 -22.59 -25.63
C ARG A 549 0.58 -22.69 -24.85
N GLY A 550 0.62 -23.50 -23.79
CA GLY A 550 1.77 -23.60 -22.91
C GLY A 550 2.01 -22.31 -22.10
N ILE A 551 0.94 -21.68 -21.61
CA ILE A 551 1.06 -20.42 -20.88
C ILE A 551 0.63 -20.61 -19.41
N VAL A 552 1.41 -20.04 -18.51
CA VAL A 552 1.09 -19.92 -17.08
C VAL A 552 1.04 -18.45 -16.71
N MET A 553 0.01 -18.04 -15.98
CA MET A 553 -0.06 -16.75 -15.31
C MET A 553 0.14 -16.95 -13.81
N ALA A 554 1.05 -16.20 -13.23
CA ALA A 554 1.34 -16.24 -11.82
C ALA A 554 1.43 -14.84 -11.21
N GLN A 555 1.16 -14.73 -9.92
CA GLN A 555 1.36 -13.53 -9.12
C GLN A 555 2.33 -13.83 -7.99
N ALA A 556 3.12 -12.84 -7.63
CA ALA A 556 4.04 -12.90 -6.49
C ALA A 556 4.35 -11.49 -5.97
N SER A 557 4.97 -11.45 -4.80
CA SER A 557 5.53 -10.24 -4.22
C SER A 557 7.04 -10.42 -4.02
N PHE A 558 7.85 -9.50 -4.57
CA PHE A 558 9.31 -9.49 -4.39
C PHE A 558 9.68 -8.40 -3.42
N ASP A 559 10.14 -8.77 -2.22
CA ASP A 559 10.57 -7.83 -1.21
C ASP A 559 12.04 -7.44 -1.42
N HIS A 560 12.30 -6.15 -1.32
CA HIS A 560 13.62 -5.52 -1.40
C HIS A 560 13.84 -4.67 -0.16
N GLY A 561 14.56 -5.18 0.83
CA GLY A 561 14.80 -4.51 2.10
C GLY A 561 15.87 -3.42 2.05
N ALA A 562 16.59 -3.31 0.94
CA ALA A 562 17.70 -2.36 0.77
C ALA A 562 18.73 -2.41 1.93
N THR A 563 19.07 -3.61 2.40
CA THR A 563 19.92 -3.79 3.59
C THR A 563 21.42 -3.66 3.30
N PHE A 564 21.81 -3.58 2.03
CA PHE A 564 23.20 -3.43 1.57
C PHE A 564 23.30 -2.58 0.30
N GLU A 565 24.43 -1.93 0.08
CA GLU A 565 24.69 -1.11 -1.12
C GLU A 565 25.36 -1.90 -2.25
N ASP A 566 26.27 -2.78 -1.92
CA ASP A 566 27.05 -3.58 -2.87
C ASP A 566 26.98 -5.06 -2.53
N TYR A 567 27.10 -5.89 -3.58
CA TYR A 567 27.16 -7.36 -3.44
C TYR A 567 28.15 -7.96 -4.44
N LYS A 568 28.46 -9.23 -4.28
CA LYS A 568 29.28 -10.00 -5.23
C LYS A 568 28.40 -10.91 -6.07
N THR A 569 28.59 -10.88 -7.37
CA THR A 569 28.09 -11.89 -8.30
C THR A 569 28.85 -13.20 -8.12
N THR A 570 28.32 -14.30 -8.67
CA THR A 570 28.92 -15.63 -8.52
C THR A 570 30.31 -15.75 -9.17
N ASP A 571 30.63 -14.90 -10.18
CA ASP A 571 31.95 -14.79 -10.80
C ASP A 571 32.93 -13.88 -10.02
N GLY A 572 32.50 -13.39 -8.82
CA GLY A 572 33.31 -12.58 -7.90
C GLY A 572 33.33 -11.09 -8.19
N LYS A 573 32.70 -10.62 -9.26
CA LYS A 573 32.64 -9.18 -9.57
C LYS A 573 31.74 -8.44 -8.57
N SER A 574 32.08 -7.17 -8.32
CA SER A 574 31.23 -6.29 -7.51
C SER A 574 30.08 -5.77 -8.37
N ALA A 575 28.88 -5.78 -7.79
CA ALA A 575 27.67 -5.19 -8.36
C ALA A 575 27.02 -4.27 -7.33
N ARG A 576 26.37 -3.23 -7.80
CA ARG A 576 25.60 -2.32 -6.94
C ARG A 576 24.15 -2.77 -6.82
N ASN A 577 23.61 -2.66 -5.60
CA ASN A 577 22.19 -2.76 -5.36
C ASN A 577 21.49 -1.52 -5.97
N PRO A 578 20.59 -1.70 -6.96
CA PRO A 578 19.85 -0.57 -7.53
C PRO A 578 18.78 -0.04 -6.59
N ILE A 579 18.34 -0.85 -5.61
CA ILE A 579 17.30 -0.51 -4.65
C ILE A 579 17.93 0.23 -3.47
N LYS A 580 17.51 1.48 -3.24
CA LYS A 580 18.08 2.36 -2.22
C LYS A 580 17.20 2.53 -0.99
N SER A 581 15.98 2.08 -1.05
CA SER A 581 15.03 2.11 0.08
C SER A 581 14.12 0.90 0.04
N PRO A 582 13.59 0.46 1.20
CA PRO A 582 12.69 -0.69 1.26
C PRO A 582 11.46 -0.51 0.38
N THR A 583 11.20 -1.50 -0.46
CA THR A 583 10.03 -1.55 -1.35
C THR A 583 9.63 -3.01 -1.62
N THR A 584 8.40 -3.22 -2.03
CA THR A 584 7.93 -4.51 -2.56
C THR A 584 7.45 -4.31 -3.99
N ILE A 585 7.86 -5.17 -4.88
CA ILE A 585 7.28 -5.28 -6.22
C ILE A 585 6.15 -6.29 -6.16
N SER A 586 4.94 -5.85 -6.50
CA SER A 586 3.78 -6.70 -6.73
C SER A 586 3.64 -6.94 -8.21
N LEU A 587 3.58 -8.20 -8.64
CA LEU A 587 3.63 -8.56 -10.05
C LEU A 587 2.55 -9.54 -10.50
N MET A 588 2.24 -9.44 -11.79
CA MET A 588 1.51 -10.41 -12.58
C MET A 588 2.37 -10.80 -13.78
N GLU A 589 2.74 -12.07 -13.85
CA GLU A 589 3.77 -12.53 -14.77
C GLU A 589 3.25 -13.69 -15.62
N MET A 590 3.47 -13.64 -16.93
CA MET A 590 3.08 -14.64 -17.88
C MET A 590 4.31 -15.39 -18.40
N PHE A 591 4.25 -16.71 -18.32
CA PHE A 591 5.32 -17.63 -18.73
C PHE A 591 4.86 -18.44 -19.94
N LYS A 592 5.58 -18.33 -21.04
CA LYS A 592 5.47 -19.24 -22.17
C LYS A 592 6.40 -20.43 -21.98
N ILE A 593 5.82 -21.62 -21.97
CA ILE A 593 6.54 -22.89 -21.77
C ILE A 593 6.40 -23.73 -23.02
N ARG A 594 7.52 -24.19 -23.58
CA ARG A 594 7.56 -25.14 -24.67
C ARG A 594 8.53 -26.28 -24.38
N SER A 595 8.18 -27.49 -24.70
CA SER A 595 9.05 -28.68 -24.51
C SER A 595 9.63 -28.78 -23.09
N GLY A 596 8.85 -28.43 -22.05
CA GLY A 596 9.25 -28.48 -20.65
C GLY A 596 10.30 -27.44 -20.24
N ARG A 597 10.35 -26.28 -20.91
CA ARG A 597 11.30 -25.18 -20.64
C ARG A 597 10.61 -23.82 -20.71
N LEU A 598 11.03 -22.88 -19.86
CA LEU A 598 10.61 -21.47 -19.91
C LEU A 598 11.22 -20.81 -21.14
N TYR A 599 10.39 -20.28 -22.03
CA TYR A 599 10.81 -19.74 -23.32
C TYR A 599 10.66 -18.22 -23.41
N ARG A 600 9.51 -17.67 -22.93
CA ARG A 600 9.26 -16.23 -22.85
C ARG A 600 8.63 -15.92 -21.49
N ILE A 601 8.97 -14.77 -20.98
CA ILE A 601 8.43 -14.28 -19.71
C ILE A 601 8.07 -12.81 -19.93
N GLU A 602 6.82 -12.46 -19.68
CA GLU A 602 6.34 -11.08 -19.69
C GLU A 602 5.73 -10.75 -18.33
N ALA A 603 6.17 -9.67 -17.70
CA ALA A 603 5.70 -9.23 -16.41
C ALA A 603 5.15 -7.81 -16.47
N ILE A 604 4.00 -7.61 -15.81
CA ILE A 604 3.54 -6.29 -15.38
C ILE A 604 3.65 -6.25 -13.87
N PHE A 605 4.36 -5.24 -13.36
CA PHE A 605 4.57 -5.10 -11.93
C PHE A 605 4.65 -3.63 -11.52
N THR A 606 4.35 -3.36 -10.27
CA THR A 606 4.41 -2.03 -9.68
C THR A 606 5.04 -2.06 -8.30
N GLY A 607 5.62 -0.93 -7.87
CA GLY A 607 6.12 -0.74 -6.52
C GLY A 607 4.98 -0.48 -5.53
N VAL A 608 4.99 -1.20 -4.43
CA VAL A 608 4.07 -0.99 -3.30
C VAL A 608 4.89 -0.85 -2.00
N PRO A 609 4.29 -0.32 -0.91
CA PRO A 609 4.98 -0.24 0.37
C PRO A 609 5.62 -1.57 0.78
N TYR A 610 6.82 -1.50 1.36
CA TYR A 610 7.59 -2.69 1.73
C TYR A 610 6.76 -3.66 2.57
N ARG A 611 6.82 -4.96 2.22
CA ARG A 611 6.02 -6.04 2.82
C ARG A 611 4.50 -5.93 2.66
N MET A 612 3.99 -5.01 1.88
CA MET A 612 2.55 -5.02 1.58
C MET A 612 2.15 -6.36 0.96
N SER A 613 1.23 -7.05 1.61
CA SER A 613 0.76 -8.38 1.17
C SER A 613 -0.36 -8.24 0.14
N SER A 614 -0.39 -9.20 -0.79
CA SER A 614 -1.55 -9.37 -1.65
C SER A 614 -2.78 -9.74 -0.81
N GLN A 615 -3.90 -9.09 -1.07
CA GLN A 615 -5.17 -9.44 -0.43
C GLN A 615 -5.64 -10.87 -0.79
N TRP A 616 -5.03 -11.48 -1.81
CA TRP A 616 -5.29 -12.86 -2.23
C TRP A 616 -4.45 -13.89 -1.52
N SER A 617 -3.47 -13.48 -0.74
CA SER A 617 -2.65 -14.37 0.07
C SER A 617 -3.52 -15.07 1.10
N GLN A 618 -3.28 -16.36 1.30
CA GLN A 618 -3.84 -17.04 2.47
C GLN A 618 -3.09 -16.47 3.68
N VAL A 619 -3.81 -15.82 4.57
CA VAL A 619 -3.31 -15.61 5.92
C VAL A 619 -3.11 -17.01 6.49
N GLN A 620 -1.88 -17.52 6.52
CA GLN A 620 -1.55 -18.60 7.42
C GLN A 620 -1.62 -18.02 8.83
N PRO A 621 -2.42 -18.64 9.72
CA PRO A 621 -2.56 -18.18 11.09
C PRO A 621 -1.23 -18.19 11.86
#